data_15e1309f06e6510d32998be1ae8e36c2
#
_entry.id   15e1309f06e6510d32998be1ae8e36c2
#
_cell.length_a   1.000
_cell.length_b   1.000
_cell.length_c   1.000
_cell.angle_alpha   90.00
_cell.angle_beta   90.00
_cell.angle_gamma   90.00
#
_symmetry.space_group_name_H-M   'P 1'
#
loop_
_entity.id
_entity.type
_entity.pdbx_description
1 polymer ?
#
loop_
_entity_poly.entity_id
_entity_poly.type
_entity_poly.pdbx_seq_one_letter_code
_entity_poly.pdbx_strand_id
1 'polypeptide(L)'
;MYKQRISYADYVEEVERLYKIERREIYFGFVIRDFIQSILTESEQLVAVWDNKGYKDDTKNPLHKRKNYADSHSLQDFIIVPEQYSYTNTTKPYVSIELKKPNLENYQGLELGKNKKQIEAEFEYCDFIILTDCVTWMFLKKDEPVKDEKVVCLI
;
A
#
# COMPACT_ATOMS: atom_id res chain seq x y z
N MET A 1 21.59 10.76 -3.44
CA MET A 1 20.79 11.66 -2.58
C MET A 1 20.45 10.90 -1.31
N TYR A 2 20.94 11.31 -0.15
CA TYR A 2 20.57 10.64 1.10
C TYR A 2 19.09 10.88 1.36
N LYS A 3 18.27 9.83 1.25
CA LYS A 3 16.88 9.88 1.72
C LYS A 3 16.93 10.03 3.24
N GLN A 4 16.36 11.09 3.76
CA GLN A 4 16.22 11.26 5.20
C GLN A 4 15.30 10.14 5.70
N ARG A 5 15.81 9.27 6.55
CA ARG A 5 14.99 8.21 7.16
C ARG A 5 14.03 8.85 8.15
N ILE A 6 12.76 8.56 7.98
CA ILE A 6 11.75 8.91 8.98
C ILE A 6 11.90 7.95 10.15
N SER A 7 12.06 8.48 11.36
CA SER A 7 12.08 7.63 12.54
C SER A 7 10.69 7.06 12.82
N TYR A 8 10.65 5.95 13.54
CA TYR A 8 9.38 5.38 13.98
C TYR A 8 8.58 6.37 14.85
N ALA A 9 9.25 7.13 15.72
CA ALA A 9 8.60 8.14 16.55
C ALA A 9 7.96 9.24 15.71
N ASP A 10 8.66 9.76 14.69
CA ASP A 10 8.12 10.77 13.78
C ASP A 10 6.92 10.24 13.00
N TYR A 11 6.96 8.96 12.59
CA TYR A 11 5.85 8.31 11.93
C TYR A 11 4.60 8.25 12.80
N VAL A 12 4.74 7.80 14.05
CA VAL A 12 3.64 7.70 15.02
C VAL A 12 3.03 9.08 15.29
N GLU A 13 3.89 10.08 15.57
CA GLU A 13 3.46 11.46 15.83
C GLU A 13 2.66 12.02 14.66
N GLU A 14 3.09 11.77 13.42
CA GLU A 14 2.39 12.25 12.24
C GLU A 14 1.04 11.55 12.03
N VAL A 15 0.96 10.25 12.26
CA VAL A 15 -0.33 9.51 12.22
C VAL A 15 -1.31 10.06 13.24
N GLU A 16 -0.87 10.28 14.48
CA GLU A 16 -1.70 10.84 15.54
C GLU A 16 -2.13 12.29 15.23
N ARG A 17 -1.21 13.10 14.72
CA ARG A 17 -1.49 14.48 14.32
C ARG A 17 -2.56 14.52 13.23
N LEU A 18 -2.40 13.72 12.17
CA LEU A 18 -3.36 13.65 11.10
C LEU A 18 -4.72 13.16 11.58
N TYR A 19 -4.76 12.16 12.43
CA TYR A 19 -6.02 11.62 12.93
C TYR A 19 -6.86 12.66 13.69
N LYS A 20 -6.22 13.66 14.31
CA LYS A 20 -6.90 14.76 15.01
C LYS A 20 -7.50 15.78 14.05
N ILE A 21 -6.89 15.99 12.90
CA ILE A 21 -7.27 17.09 11.98
C ILE A 21 -7.96 16.62 10.70
N GLU A 22 -7.66 15.42 10.21
CA GLU A 22 -8.17 14.89 8.96
C GLU A 22 -8.27 13.38 9.02
N ARG A 23 -9.47 12.83 8.79
CA ARG A 23 -9.72 11.39 8.93
C ARG A 23 -9.95 10.67 7.61
N ARG A 24 -9.76 11.33 6.48
CA ARG A 24 -9.89 10.70 5.17
C ARG A 24 -8.65 9.86 4.86
N GLU A 25 -8.88 8.65 4.37
CA GLU A 25 -7.85 7.65 4.06
C GLU A 25 -6.70 8.18 3.20
N ILE A 26 -7.03 8.99 2.19
CA ILE A 26 -6.03 9.53 1.26
C ILE A 26 -4.91 10.33 1.94
N TYR A 27 -5.20 11.02 3.04
CA TYR A 27 -4.18 11.81 3.74
C TYR A 27 -3.18 10.91 4.47
N PHE A 28 -3.63 9.77 4.97
CA PHE A 28 -2.74 8.76 5.56
C PHE A 28 -1.85 8.10 4.50
N GLY A 29 -2.29 8.07 3.26
CA GLY A 29 -1.47 7.63 2.13
C GLY A 29 -0.18 8.41 1.99
N PHE A 30 -0.16 9.72 2.28
CA PHE A 30 1.07 10.51 2.25
C PHE A 30 2.07 10.08 3.34
N VAL A 31 1.57 9.79 4.54
CA VAL A 31 2.42 9.33 5.65
C VAL A 31 3.01 7.96 5.34
N ILE A 32 2.18 7.03 4.86
CA ILE A 32 2.63 5.70 4.44
C ILE A 32 3.67 5.80 3.32
N ARG A 33 3.40 6.63 2.30
CA ARG A 33 4.35 6.86 1.22
C ARG A 33 5.71 7.31 1.73
N ASP A 34 5.72 8.34 2.55
CA ASP A 34 6.96 8.94 3.03
C ASP A 34 7.73 7.97 3.94
N PHE A 35 7.02 7.23 4.79
CA PHE A 35 7.61 6.20 5.63
C PHE A 35 8.22 5.06 4.79
N ILE A 36 7.45 4.47 3.88
CA ILE A 36 7.93 3.38 3.02
C ILE A 36 9.11 3.84 2.17
N GLN A 37 9.01 5.01 1.53
CA GLN A 37 10.12 5.54 0.73
C GLN A 37 11.39 5.74 1.54
N SER A 38 11.27 6.04 2.84
CA SER A 38 12.43 6.24 3.72
C SER A 38 13.22 4.96 4.01
N ILE A 39 12.58 3.80 3.89
CA ILE A 39 13.17 2.48 4.19
C ILE A 39 13.53 1.67 2.96
N LEU A 40 13.04 2.03 1.77
CA LEU A 40 13.38 1.35 0.53
C LEU A 40 14.85 1.53 0.16
N THR A 41 15.42 0.48 -0.42
CA THR A 41 16.77 0.51 -1.00
C THR A 41 16.81 1.29 -2.32
N GLU A 42 18.01 1.55 -2.85
CA GLU A 42 18.18 2.21 -4.14
C GLU A 42 17.69 1.36 -5.33
N SER A 43 17.58 0.04 -5.12
CA SER A 43 17.11 -0.90 -6.15
C SER A 43 15.58 -1.01 -6.24
N GLU A 44 14.86 -0.25 -5.42
CA GLU A 44 13.41 -0.31 -5.30
C GLU A 44 12.76 1.06 -5.42
N GLN A 45 11.56 1.08 -5.96
CA GLN A 45 10.74 2.29 -6.10
C GLN A 45 9.34 2.05 -5.53
N LEU A 46 8.77 3.08 -4.91
CA LEU A 46 7.37 3.12 -4.54
C LEU A 46 6.58 3.90 -5.59
N VAL A 47 5.55 3.30 -6.13
CA VAL A 47 4.64 3.91 -7.09
C VAL A 47 3.25 4.00 -6.49
N ALA A 48 2.70 5.22 -6.45
CA ALA A 48 1.33 5.45 -6.05
C ALA A 48 0.37 5.09 -7.20
N VAL A 49 -0.75 4.46 -6.85
CA VAL A 49 -1.65 3.90 -7.84
C VAL A 49 -3.10 4.34 -7.66
N TRP A 50 -3.38 5.07 -6.63
CA TRP A 50 -4.71 5.42 -6.12
C TRP A 50 -5.61 6.22 -7.05
N ASP A 51 -5.13 6.79 -8.13
CA ASP A 51 -6.01 7.46 -9.09
C ASP A 51 -5.68 7.02 -10.52
N ASN A 52 -6.59 6.26 -11.11
CA ASN A 52 -6.48 5.90 -12.52
C ASN A 52 -7.48 6.66 -13.42
N LYS A 53 -8.18 7.67 -12.90
CA LYS A 53 -9.12 8.46 -13.73
C LYS A 53 -8.41 9.16 -14.88
N GLY A 54 -7.17 9.59 -14.66
CA GLY A 54 -6.31 10.19 -15.68
C GLY A 54 -5.70 9.20 -16.68
N TYR A 55 -5.79 7.90 -16.41
CA TYR A 55 -5.15 6.87 -17.23
C TYR A 55 -6.12 6.13 -18.16
N LYS A 56 -7.39 6.47 -18.13
CA LYS A 56 -8.43 5.73 -18.90
C LYS A 56 -8.16 5.69 -20.40
N ASP A 57 -7.54 6.72 -20.94
CA ASP A 57 -7.31 6.86 -22.38
C ASP A 57 -5.86 6.62 -22.80
N ASP A 58 -4.96 6.38 -21.83
CA ASP A 58 -3.55 6.14 -22.11
C ASP A 58 -3.25 4.66 -22.26
N THR A 59 -3.48 4.14 -23.45
CA THR A 59 -3.25 2.72 -23.80
C THR A 59 -1.78 2.31 -23.73
N LYS A 60 -0.86 3.27 -23.64
CA LYS A 60 0.59 3.01 -23.54
C LYS A 60 1.03 2.86 -22.08
N ASN A 61 0.26 3.39 -21.14
CA ASN A 61 0.58 3.24 -19.73
C ASN A 61 0.36 1.79 -19.29
N PRO A 62 1.38 1.13 -18.78
CA PRO A 62 1.23 -0.23 -18.25
C PRO A 62 0.24 -0.33 -17.10
N LEU A 63 0.10 0.76 -16.33
CA LEU A 63 -0.95 0.88 -15.32
C LEU A 63 -2.34 0.96 -15.94
N HIS A 64 -2.45 1.35 -17.20
CA HIS A 64 -3.71 1.33 -17.94
C HIS A 64 -4.16 -0.11 -18.29
N LYS A 65 -3.22 -1.01 -18.52
CA LYS A 65 -3.52 -2.45 -18.64
C LYS A 65 -4.19 -3.02 -17.39
N ARG A 66 -4.26 -2.25 -16.32
CA ARG A 66 -5.11 -2.47 -15.16
C ARG A 66 -6.61 -2.39 -15.42
N LYS A 67 -7.09 -2.13 -16.61
CA LYS A 67 -8.42 -2.61 -16.98
C LYS A 67 -8.59 -4.11 -16.71
N ASN A 68 -7.51 -4.83 -16.73
CA ASN A 68 -7.45 -6.24 -16.38
C ASN A 68 -7.24 -6.46 -14.88
N TYR A 69 -6.77 -5.45 -14.12
CA TYR A 69 -6.68 -5.46 -12.66
C TYR A 69 -7.94 -4.90 -12.00
N ALA A 70 -8.70 -4.13 -12.73
CA ALA A 70 -9.97 -3.61 -12.33
C ALA A 70 -11.08 -4.55 -12.81
N ASP A 71 -11.06 -5.74 -12.34
CA ASP A 71 -12.29 -6.21 -11.77
C ASP A 71 -12.61 -5.19 -10.70
N SER A 72 -13.79 -4.62 -10.69
CA SER A 72 -14.24 -3.41 -10.01
C SER A 72 -13.93 -3.30 -8.49
N HIS A 73 -13.02 -4.07 -7.95
CA HIS A 73 -12.88 -4.33 -6.54
C HIS A 73 -11.53 -4.01 -5.92
N SER A 74 -10.48 -3.72 -6.71
CA SER A 74 -9.22 -3.35 -6.06
C SER A 74 -8.20 -2.70 -6.98
N LEU A 75 -8.05 -1.41 -6.83
CA LEU A 75 -6.79 -0.75 -7.14
C LEU A 75 -6.01 -0.68 -5.84
N GLN A 76 -4.80 -1.22 -5.87
CA GLN A 76 -3.85 -1.02 -4.79
C GLN A 76 -3.57 0.47 -4.63
N ASP A 77 -3.28 0.89 -3.41
CA ASP A 77 -2.88 2.27 -3.17
C ASP A 77 -1.45 2.52 -3.64
N PHE A 78 -0.55 1.57 -3.36
CA PHE A 78 0.84 1.63 -3.78
C PHE A 78 1.35 0.26 -4.24
N ILE A 79 2.42 0.29 -5.03
CA ILE A 79 3.23 -0.88 -5.36
C ILE A 79 4.70 -0.58 -5.13
N ILE A 80 5.46 -1.58 -4.67
CA ILE A 80 6.91 -1.56 -4.64
C ILE A 80 7.40 -2.34 -5.87
N VAL A 81 8.23 -1.69 -6.66
CA VAL A 81 8.72 -2.19 -7.94
C VAL A 81 10.24 -2.07 -8.00
N PRO A 82 10.91 -2.85 -8.88
CA PRO A 82 12.34 -2.67 -9.10
C PRO A 82 12.67 -1.31 -9.71
N GLU A 83 13.92 -0.87 -9.54
CA GLU A 83 14.42 0.43 -10.03
C GLU A 83 14.18 0.64 -11.53
N GLN A 84 14.33 -0.41 -12.34
CA GLN A 84 14.12 -0.35 -13.79
C GLN A 84 12.64 -0.27 -14.22
N TYR A 85 11.71 -0.32 -13.29
CA TYR A 85 10.30 -0.15 -13.59
C TYR A 85 10.03 1.25 -14.12
N SER A 86 9.35 1.33 -15.23
CA SER A 86 9.01 2.60 -15.87
C SER A 86 7.67 2.49 -16.60
N TYR A 87 7.20 3.61 -17.08
CA TYR A 87 6.01 3.70 -17.90
C TYR A 87 6.00 2.75 -19.11
N THR A 88 7.17 2.49 -19.69
CA THR A 88 7.37 1.63 -20.86
C THR A 88 7.90 0.25 -20.54
N ASN A 89 8.38 0.04 -19.32
CA ASN A 89 8.96 -1.21 -18.86
C ASN A 89 8.24 -1.69 -17.59
N THR A 90 7.15 -2.44 -17.78
CA THR A 90 6.38 -3.00 -16.67
C THR A 90 6.90 -4.36 -16.28
N THR A 91 7.42 -4.42 -15.08
CA THR A 91 7.72 -5.68 -14.40
C THR A 91 6.65 -5.97 -13.34
N LYS A 92 6.54 -7.22 -12.95
CA LYS A 92 5.67 -7.61 -11.83
C LYS A 92 6.09 -6.87 -10.56
N PRO A 93 5.18 -6.26 -9.82
CA PRO A 93 5.50 -5.65 -8.52
C PRO A 93 6.05 -6.69 -7.54
N TYR A 94 6.97 -6.26 -6.68
CA TYR A 94 7.42 -7.07 -5.55
C TYR A 94 6.34 -7.17 -4.47
N VAL A 95 5.74 -6.01 -4.15
CA VAL A 95 4.75 -5.87 -3.08
C VAL A 95 3.62 -4.97 -3.56
N SER A 96 2.40 -5.33 -3.23
CA SER A 96 1.23 -4.47 -3.27
C SER A 96 0.95 -3.94 -1.86
N ILE A 97 0.56 -2.68 -1.75
CA ILE A 97 0.20 -2.06 -0.48
C ILE A 97 -1.22 -1.53 -0.57
N GLU A 98 -2.05 -2.01 0.31
CA GLU A 98 -3.42 -1.58 0.48
C GLU A 98 -3.59 -0.86 1.80
N LEU A 99 -4.03 0.39 1.72
CA LEU A 99 -4.28 1.24 2.87
C LEU A 99 -5.75 1.16 3.28
N LYS A 100 -5.98 1.20 4.57
CA LYS A 100 -7.30 1.39 5.16
C LYS A 100 -7.27 2.57 6.12
N LYS A 101 -8.42 3.19 6.29
CA LYS A 101 -8.57 4.29 7.24
C LYS A 101 -8.24 3.81 8.65
N PRO A 102 -7.36 4.50 9.39
CA PRO A 102 -7.09 4.17 10.78
C PRO A 102 -8.31 4.44 11.67
N ASN A 103 -8.47 3.62 12.70
CA ASN A 103 -9.46 3.80 13.74
C ASN A 103 -8.79 3.74 15.11
N LEU A 104 -8.37 4.90 15.61
CA LEU A 104 -7.67 5.01 16.90
C LEU A 104 -8.61 5.05 18.11
N GLU A 105 -9.90 5.37 17.92
CA GLU A 105 -10.86 5.51 19.01
C GLU A 105 -11.41 4.16 19.49
N ASN A 106 -11.65 3.26 18.55
CA ASN A 106 -12.17 1.91 18.82
C ASN A 106 -11.29 0.90 18.09
N TYR A 107 -10.04 0.82 18.52
CA TYR A 107 -9.06 0.01 17.85
C TYR A 107 -9.44 -1.47 17.88
N GLN A 108 -9.89 -1.99 16.77
CA GLN A 108 -10.22 -3.41 16.59
C GLN A 108 -9.23 -4.12 15.66
N GLY A 109 -8.22 -3.37 15.18
CA GLY A 109 -7.30 -3.86 14.18
C GLY A 109 -7.93 -4.01 12.78
N LEU A 110 -7.11 -4.46 11.85
CA LEU A 110 -7.56 -4.77 10.50
C LEU A 110 -8.32 -6.10 10.48
N GLU A 111 -9.53 -6.08 9.94
CA GLU A 111 -10.31 -7.28 9.71
C GLU A 111 -10.01 -7.87 8.33
N LEU A 112 -9.26 -8.95 8.29
CA LEU A 112 -8.92 -9.64 7.05
C LEU A 112 -10.17 -10.07 6.27
N GLY A 113 -11.20 -10.55 6.96
CA GLY A 113 -12.43 -11.04 6.34
C GLY A 113 -13.15 -10.00 5.49
N LYS A 114 -13.15 -8.73 5.91
CA LYS A 114 -13.75 -7.62 5.15
C LYS A 114 -12.95 -7.28 3.88
N ASN A 115 -11.66 -7.57 3.88
CA ASN A 115 -10.76 -7.24 2.78
C ASN A 115 -10.43 -8.46 1.90
N LYS A 116 -10.98 -9.63 2.20
CA LYS A 116 -10.60 -10.90 1.57
C LYS A 116 -10.70 -10.87 0.04
N LYS A 117 -11.80 -10.40 -0.52
CA LYS A 117 -12.00 -10.35 -1.97
C LYS A 117 -10.98 -9.44 -2.67
N GLN A 118 -10.66 -8.30 -2.05
CA GLN A 118 -9.68 -7.38 -2.57
C GLN A 118 -8.29 -8.00 -2.55
N ILE A 119 -7.90 -8.61 -1.44
CA ILE A 119 -6.62 -9.30 -1.27
C ILE A 119 -6.48 -10.45 -2.26
N GLU A 120 -7.52 -11.26 -2.44
CA GLU A 120 -7.54 -12.36 -3.42
C GLU A 120 -7.32 -11.84 -4.85
N ALA A 121 -7.96 -10.73 -5.22
CA ALA A 121 -7.75 -10.10 -6.51
C ALA A 121 -6.32 -9.55 -6.67
N GLU A 122 -5.75 -8.95 -5.63
CA GLU A 122 -4.38 -8.44 -5.67
C GLU A 122 -3.34 -9.56 -5.80
N PHE A 123 -3.58 -10.74 -5.23
CA PHE A 123 -2.71 -11.90 -5.39
C PHE A 123 -2.65 -12.47 -6.81
N GLU A 124 -3.50 -12.04 -7.71
CA GLU A 124 -3.36 -12.36 -9.13
C GLU A 124 -2.15 -11.64 -9.76
N TYR A 125 -1.71 -10.53 -9.17
CA TYR A 125 -0.71 -9.63 -9.73
C TYR A 125 0.55 -9.52 -8.91
N CYS A 126 0.49 -9.85 -7.63
CA CYS A 126 1.61 -9.72 -6.71
C CYS A 126 1.64 -10.92 -5.76
N ASP A 127 2.84 -11.37 -5.39
CA ASP A 127 2.98 -12.50 -4.48
C ASP A 127 3.02 -12.07 -3.00
N PHE A 128 3.21 -10.77 -2.75
CA PHE A 128 3.24 -10.19 -1.41
C PHE A 128 2.33 -8.96 -1.33
N ILE A 129 1.55 -8.90 -0.25
CA ILE A 129 0.65 -7.78 0.03
C ILE A 129 0.93 -7.26 1.43
N ILE A 130 1.00 -5.96 1.56
CA ILE A 130 0.93 -5.26 2.85
C ILE A 130 -0.45 -4.63 2.94
N LEU A 131 -1.23 -5.07 3.93
CA LEU A 131 -2.47 -4.42 4.31
C LEU A 131 -2.21 -3.62 5.57
N THR A 132 -2.52 -2.32 5.56
CA THR A 132 -2.26 -1.45 6.71
C THR A 132 -3.35 -0.41 6.91
N ASP A 133 -3.60 -0.07 8.17
CA ASP A 133 -4.37 1.11 8.59
C ASP A 133 -3.49 2.15 9.31
N CYS A 134 -2.21 2.16 9.01
CA CYS A 134 -1.16 2.94 9.67
C CYS A 134 -0.77 2.45 11.07
N VAL A 135 -1.63 1.71 11.75
CA VAL A 135 -1.43 1.20 13.12
C VAL A 135 -1.10 -0.28 13.09
N THR A 136 -1.91 -1.03 12.36
CA THR A 136 -1.70 -2.45 12.12
C THR A 136 -1.08 -2.66 10.74
N TRP A 137 -0.13 -3.56 10.67
CA TRP A 137 0.53 -3.96 9.45
C TRP A 137 0.44 -5.47 9.30
N MET A 138 -0.27 -5.92 8.28
CA MET A 138 -0.40 -7.33 7.94
C MET A 138 0.45 -7.63 6.70
N PHE A 139 1.38 -8.57 6.85
CA PHE A 139 2.25 -9.02 5.76
C PHE A 139 1.72 -10.35 5.24
N LEU A 140 1.17 -10.33 4.04
CA LEU A 140 0.50 -11.45 3.42
C LEU A 140 1.34 -11.99 2.28
N LYS A 141 1.40 -13.31 2.15
CA LYS A 141 2.06 -13.98 1.04
C LYS A 141 1.08 -14.91 0.35
N LYS A 142 1.12 -14.94 -0.97
CA LYS A 142 0.29 -15.81 -1.80
C LYS A 142 0.48 -17.26 -1.38
N ASP A 143 -0.64 -17.99 -1.35
CA ASP A 143 -0.69 -19.41 -1.00
C ASP A 143 -0.25 -19.76 0.44
N GLU A 144 0.01 -18.77 1.28
CA GLU A 144 0.24 -18.97 2.71
C GLU A 144 -0.98 -18.55 3.54
N PRO A 145 -1.40 -19.36 4.53
CA PRO A 145 -2.47 -18.96 5.42
C PRO A 145 -2.06 -17.72 6.22
N VAL A 146 -2.96 -16.79 6.38
CA VAL A 146 -2.76 -15.66 7.27
C VAL A 146 -2.77 -16.17 8.70
N LYS A 147 -1.68 -15.91 9.43
CA LYS A 147 -1.54 -16.21 10.84
C LYS A 147 -1.47 -14.91 11.63
N ASP A 148 -1.93 -14.95 12.88
CA ASP A 148 -1.90 -13.79 13.78
C ASP A 148 -0.48 -13.22 13.96
N GLU A 149 0.52 -14.06 13.90
CA GLU A 149 1.95 -13.67 13.96
C GLU A 149 2.43 -12.79 12.79
N LYS A 150 1.62 -12.66 11.71
CA LYS A 150 1.88 -11.75 10.60
C LYS A 150 1.28 -10.36 10.82
N VAL A 151 0.65 -10.13 11.94
CA VAL A 151 0.08 -8.84 12.31
C VAL A 151 1.05 -8.14 13.24
N VAL A 152 1.50 -6.96 12.84
CA VAL A 152 2.35 -6.10 13.66
C VAL A 152 1.57 -4.86 14.01
N CYS A 153 1.36 -4.64 15.30
CA CYS A 153 0.82 -3.38 15.80
C CYS A 153 1.97 -2.44 16.12
N LEU A 154 1.99 -1.29 15.50
CA LEU A 154 3.09 -0.32 15.61
C LEU A 154 2.83 0.81 16.62
N ILE A 155 1.70 0.81 17.30
CA ILE A 155 1.38 1.81 18.32
C ILE A 155 1.11 1.16 19.66
#